data_9657dfffc1f147d693ef9ac56aceb1f6
#
_entry.id   9657dfffc1f147d693ef9ac56aceb1f6
#
_cell.length_a   1.000
_cell.length_b   1.000
_cell.length_c   1.000
_cell.angle_alpha   90.00
_cell.angle_beta   90.00
_cell.angle_gamma   90.00
#
_symmetry.space_group_name_H-M   'P 1'
#
loop_
_entity.id
_entity.type
_entity.pdbx_description
1 polymer ?
#
loop_
_entity_poly.entity_id
_entity_poly.type
_entity_poly.pdbx_seq_one_letter_code
_entity_poly.pdbx_strand_id
1 'polypeptide(L)'
;KFIIIKKAYKKFNNVRFKGSDFKKKDIVVKKNTIINSNHIMAFKALGIENIKVKKKLNVIFFSSGNEISEKNQISIWKIRNSNHHYLKSLNNNFLFNFKNLGILKDNDENKFYNHLIKILKSKTDIIITSGAVSAGKFDFIPRVINKFKLSHKFKNIYIRPGKPIM
;
A
#
# COMPACT_ATOMS: atom_id res chain seq x y z
N LYS A 1 47.95 -16.29 41.78
CA LYS A 1 46.56 -16.72 41.59
C LYS A 1 46.56 -17.85 40.59
N PHE A 2 46.00 -18.99 40.93
CA PHE A 2 45.91 -20.17 40.05
C PHE A 2 44.49 -20.31 39.56
N ILE A 3 44.31 -20.71 38.29
CA ILE A 3 43.00 -21.05 37.69
C ILE A 3 42.91 -22.55 37.66
N ILE A 4 41.93 -23.15 38.35
CA ILE A 4 41.68 -24.57 38.33
C ILE A 4 40.63 -24.87 37.27
N ILE A 5 41.02 -25.60 36.21
CA ILE A 5 40.11 -26.03 35.16
C ILE A 5 39.61 -27.42 35.54
N LYS A 6 38.33 -27.52 35.90
CA LYS A 6 37.68 -28.77 36.35
C LYS A 6 37.22 -29.69 35.21
N LYS A 7 37.28 -29.24 33.97
CA LYS A 7 36.76 -29.97 32.80
C LYS A 7 37.65 -29.70 31.57
N ALA A 8 37.98 -30.76 30.85
CA ALA A 8 38.70 -30.62 29.59
C ALA A 8 37.85 -29.93 28.54
N TYR A 9 38.40 -28.89 27.93
CA TYR A 9 37.76 -28.16 26.85
C TYR A 9 38.38 -28.55 25.51
N LYS A 10 37.53 -28.70 24.49
CA LYS A 10 38.02 -28.92 23.12
C LYS A 10 38.66 -27.62 22.59
N LYS A 11 39.71 -27.75 21.78
CA LYS A 11 40.33 -26.61 21.08
C LYS A 11 39.25 -25.82 20.35
N PHE A 12 39.27 -24.49 20.50
CA PHE A 12 38.30 -23.55 19.94
C PHE A 12 36.88 -23.60 20.54
N ASN A 13 36.67 -24.28 21.66
CA ASN A 13 35.42 -24.20 22.38
C ASN A 13 35.16 -22.72 22.78
N ASN A 14 33.95 -22.21 22.56
CA ASN A 14 33.55 -20.82 22.82
C ASN A 14 34.30 -19.77 21.97
N VAL A 15 34.98 -20.14 20.91
CA VAL A 15 35.60 -19.24 19.95
C VAL A 15 34.64 -19.03 18.77
N ARG A 16 34.21 -17.77 18.57
CA ARG A 16 33.43 -17.42 17.40
C ARG A 16 34.34 -17.05 16.24
N PHE A 17 34.30 -17.85 15.19
CA PHE A 17 35.16 -17.62 14.02
C PHE A 17 34.59 -16.55 13.12
N LYS A 18 35.47 -15.83 12.39
CA LYS A 18 35.08 -14.92 11.34
C LYS A 18 34.20 -15.62 10.32
N GLY A 19 33.02 -15.07 10.01
CA GLY A 19 32.09 -15.63 9.04
C GLY A 19 31.17 -16.73 9.58
N SER A 20 31.06 -16.86 10.94
CA SER A 20 30.14 -17.83 11.56
C SER A 20 28.67 -17.49 11.28
N ASP A 21 28.31 -16.21 11.21
CA ASP A 21 26.94 -15.75 10.93
C ASP A 21 26.75 -15.44 9.45
N PHE A 22 27.68 -14.65 8.88
CA PHE A 22 27.66 -14.23 7.48
C PHE A 22 29.06 -14.26 6.90
N LYS A 23 29.20 -14.79 5.70
CA LYS A 23 30.44 -14.74 4.93
C LYS A 23 30.39 -13.58 3.94
N LYS A 24 31.55 -13.16 3.44
CA LYS A 24 31.64 -12.18 2.36
C LYS A 24 30.87 -12.70 1.13
N LYS A 25 29.96 -11.89 0.58
CA LYS A 25 29.05 -12.17 -0.54
C LYS A 25 27.78 -12.93 -0.18
N ASP A 26 27.54 -13.26 1.07
CA ASP A 26 26.23 -13.81 1.46
C ASP A 26 25.13 -12.79 1.21
N ILE A 27 23.98 -13.28 0.75
CA ILE A 27 22.79 -12.45 0.53
C ILE A 27 22.06 -12.31 1.87
N VAL A 28 22.16 -11.14 2.50
CA VAL A 28 21.50 -10.85 3.77
C VAL A 28 19.98 -10.75 3.61
N VAL A 29 19.52 -10.10 2.53
CA VAL A 29 18.09 -9.94 2.19
C VAL A 29 17.90 -10.00 0.69
N LYS A 30 16.94 -10.80 0.24
CA LYS A 30 16.61 -10.91 -1.19
C LYS A 30 15.88 -9.65 -1.69
N LYS A 31 16.01 -9.35 -2.99
CA LYS A 31 15.24 -8.30 -3.66
C LYS A 31 13.72 -8.52 -3.48
N ASN A 32 12.97 -7.46 -3.32
CA ASN A 32 11.52 -7.46 -3.09
C ASN A 32 11.06 -8.03 -1.73
N THR A 33 11.97 -8.19 -0.77
CA THR A 33 11.61 -8.52 0.60
C THR A 33 11.15 -7.28 1.34
N ILE A 34 10.09 -7.41 2.13
CA ILE A 34 9.65 -6.35 3.06
C ILE A 34 10.62 -6.34 4.24
N ILE A 35 11.25 -5.18 4.47
CA ILE A 35 12.18 -5.02 5.59
C ILE A 35 11.40 -4.97 6.91
N ASN A 36 11.83 -5.79 7.87
CA ASN A 36 11.29 -5.84 9.22
C ASN A 36 12.42 -5.70 10.27
N SER A 37 12.08 -5.77 11.55
CA SER A 37 13.01 -5.60 12.66
C SER A 37 14.19 -6.60 12.64
N ASN A 38 13.96 -7.86 12.24
CA ASN A 38 15.04 -8.85 12.15
C ASN A 38 16.06 -8.49 11.08
N HIS A 39 15.61 -7.95 9.95
CA HIS A 39 16.52 -7.46 8.90
C HIS A 39 17.32 -6.24 9.38
N ILE A 40 16.70 -5.33 10.15
CA ILE A 40 17.42 -4.17 10.72
C ILE A 40 18.51 -4.66 11.69
N MET A 41 18.21 -5.63 12.52
CA MET A 41 19.22 -6.25 13.42
C MET A 41 20.38 -6.84 12.64
N ALA A 42 20.12 -7.61 11.58
CA ALA A 42 21.17 -8.19 10.74
C ALA A 42 22.00 -7.10 10.04
N PHE A 43 21.39 -6.04 9.52
CA PHE A 43 22.11 -4.93 8.89
C PHE A 43 23.04 -4.24 9.89
N LYS A 44 22.57 -3.97 11.10
CA LYS A 44 23.39 -3.33 12.13
C LYS A 44 24.53 -4.22 12.61
N ALA A 45 24.29 -5.51 12.77
CA ALA A 45 25.34 -6.48 13.11
C ALA A 45 26.45 -6.55 12.04
N LEU A 46 26.10 -6.28 10.78
CA LEU A 46 27.01 -6.27 9.63
C LEU A 46 27.65 -4.89 9.32
N GLY A 47 27.28 -3.84 10.07
CA GLY A 47 27.74 -2.47 9.80
C GLY A 47 27.13 -1.85 8.55
N ILE A 48 25.96 -2.35 8.08
CA ILE A 48 25.26 -1.79 6.93
C ILE A 48 24.40 -0.62 7.40
N GLU A 49 24.83 0.60 7.07
CA GLU A 49 24.17 1.85 7.48
C GLU A 49 23.00 2.23 6.53
N ASN A 50 23.19 2.04 5.24
CA ASN A 50 22.26 2.52 4.23
C ASN A 50 21.88 1.40 3.24
N ILE A 51 20.59 1.29 2.97
CA ILE A 51 20.05 0.35 1.97
C ILE A 51 19.12 1.09 1.01
N LYS A 52 19.13 0.67 -0.25
CA LYS A 52 18.18 1.19 -1.24
C LYS A 52 16.86 0.44 -1.13
N VAL A 53 15.78 1.16 -0.89
CA VAL A 53 14.41 0.63 -0.82
C VAL A 53 13.51 1.30 -1.84
N LYS A 54 12.38 0.66 -2.19
CA LYS A 54 11.33 1.32 -2.97
C LYS A 54 10.67 2.39 -2.11
N LYS A 55 10.33 3.54 -2.71
CA LYS A 55 9.52 4.56 -2.03
C LYS A 55 8.12 4.01 -1.75
N LYS A 56 7.47 4.54 -0.72
CA LYS A 56 6.05 4.30 -0.50
C LYS A 56 5.23 4.94 -1.62
N LEU A 57 4.19 4.25 -2.06
CA LEU A 57 3.24 4.79 -3.04
C LEU A 57 2.27 5.76 -2.36
N ASN A 58 1.92 6.84 -3.04
CA ASN A 58 0.87 7.75 -2.60
C ASN A 58 -0.44 7.34 -3.27
N VAL A 59 -1.36 6.82 -2.48
CA VAL A 59 -2.66 6.29 -2.92
C VAL A 59 -3.76 7.24 -2.47
N ILE A 60 -4.57 7.70 -3.42
CA ILE A 60 -5.76 8.51 -3.17
C ILE A 60 -6.99 7.66 -3.44
N PHE A 61 -7.99 7.80 -2.57
CA PHE A 61 -9.25 7.08 -2.68
C PHE A 61 -10.44 8.03 -2.68
N PHE A 62 -11.44 7.70 -3.48
CA PHE A 62 -12.77 8.28 -3.46
C PHE A 62 -13.83 7.19 -3.39
N SER A 63 -14.82 7.37 -2.54
CA SER A 63 -16.10 6.65 -2.68
C SER A 63 -17.03 7.46 -3.57
N SER A 64 -17.92 6.81 -4.29
CA SER A 64 -18.93 7.49 -5.13
C SER A 64 -20.28 6.85 -4.99
N GLY A 65 -21.32 7.68 -4.89
CA GLY A 65 -22.72 7.32 -4.81
C GLY A 65 -23.48 8.16 -3.79
N ASN A 66 -24.72 8.50 -4.11
CA ASN A 66 -25.61 9.21 -3.20
C ASN A 66 -26.00 8.37 -1.98
N GLU A 67 -25.99 7.04 -2.15
CA GLU A 67 -26.32 6.06 -1.10
C GLU A 67 -25.22 5.93 -0.04
N ILE A 68 -23.97 6.33 -0.36
CA ILE A 68 -22.84 6.18 0.55
C ILE A 68 -22.87 7.21 1.68
N SER A 69 -22.63 6.76 2.91
CA SER A 69 -22.59 7.61 4.10
C SER A 69 -21.48 7.20 5.07
N GLU A 70 -20.89 8.21 5.73
CA GLU A 70 -19.94 8.03 6.85
C GLU A 70 -20.57 8.28 8.22
N LYS A 71 -21.87 8.67 8.26
CA LYS A 71 -22.57 8.94 9.50
C LYS A 71 -22.85 7.65 10.29
N ASN A 72 -22.85 7.74 11.62
CA ASN A 72 -23.20 6.62 12.50
C ASN A 72 -24.66 6.19 12.33
N GLN A 73 -25.57 7.17 12.22
CA GLN A 73 -26.98 6.94 11.92
C GLN A 73 -27.21 7.20 10.43
N ILE A 74 -27.80 6.24 9.73
CA ILE A 74 -28.07 6.29 8.30
C ILE A 74 -29.52 5.94 8.02
N SER A 75 -30.10 6.55 7.00
CA SER A 75 -31.44 6.21 6.49
C SER A 75 -31.43 4.80 5.89
N ILE A 76 -32.58 4.16 5.82
CA ILE A 76 -32.74 2.77 5.35
C ILE A 76 -32.16 2.52 3.94
N TRP A 77 -32.19 3.52 3.08
CA TRP A 77 -31.68 3.45 1.69
C TRP A 77 -30.19 3.76 1.56
N LYS A 78 -29.51 4.12 2.66
CA LYS A 78 -28.06 4.40 2.64
C LYS A 78 -27.26 3.20 3.12
N ILE A 79 -26.04 3.11 2.61
CA ILE A 79 -25.05 2.12 3.02
C ILE A 79 -23.84 2.80 3.63
N ARG A 80 -23.17 2.14 4.55
CA ARG A 80 -21.96 2.65 5.20
C ARG A 80 -20.78 2.58 4.26
N ASN A 81 -19.95 3.62 4.31
CA ASN A 81 -18.72 3.68 3.52
C ASN A 81 -17.65 2.75 4.13
N SER A 82 -17.71 1.47 3.81
CA SER A 82 -16.75 0.45 4.32
C SER A 82 -15.47 0.32 3.47
N ASN A 83 -15.55 0.63 2.17
CA ASN A 83 -14.46 0.36 1.22
C ASN A 83 -13.16 1.09 1.56
N HIS A 84 -13.23 2.36 2.00
CA HIS A 84 -12.02 3.09 2.37
C HIS A 84 -11.38 2.54 3.65
N HIS A 85 -12.18 2.08 4.61
CA HIS A 85 -11.66 1.43 5.82
C HIS A 85 -10.97 0.13 5.49
N TYR A 86 -11.57 -0.68 4.59
CA TYR A 86 -10.96 -1.91 4.10
C TYR A 86 -9.61 -1.64 3.43
N LEU A 87 -9.57 -0.72 2.45
CA LEU A 87 -8.33 -0.36 1.76
C LEU A 87 -7.26 0.20 2.70
N LYS A 88 -7.66 1.04 3.64
CA LYS A 88 -6.75 1.55 4.67
C LYS A 88 -6.16 0.42 5.52
N SER A 89 -6.98 -0.57 5.88
CA SER A 89 -6.53 -1.72 6.70
C SER A 89 -5.57 -2.65 5.98
N LEU A 90 -5.60 -2.72 4.65
CA LEU A 90 -4.63 -3.49 3.86
C LEU A 90 -3.20 -2.95 3.98
N ASN A 91 -3.02 -1.72 4.43
CA ASN A 91 -1.71 -1.09 4.59
C ASN A 91 -1.03 -1.44 5.93
N ASN A 92 -1.20 -2.66 6.43
CA ASN A 92 -0.63 -3.12 7.70
C ASN A 92 0.90 -3.00 7.76
N ASN A 93 1.57 -3.06 6.61
CA ASN A 93 3.03 -2.93 6.50
C ASN A 93 3.49 -1.53 6.07
N PHE A 94 2.61 -0.54 6.11
CA PHE A 94 2.93 0.85 5.72
C PHE A 94 3.60 0.98 4.35
N LEU A 95 3.17 0.14 3.38
CA LEU A 95 3.75 0.10 2.03
C LEU A 95 3.33 1.29 1.17
N PHE A 96 2.25 1.94 1.54
CA PHE A 96 1.75 3.13 0.84
C PHE A 96 1.21 4.18 1.83
N ASN A 97 1.17 5.41 1.36
CA ASN A 97 0.50 6.51 2.04
C ASN A 97 -0.93 6.59 1.51
N PHE A 98 -1.91 6.30 2.34
CA PHE A 98 -3.32 6.29 1.95
C PHE A 98 -4.02 7.59 2.35
N LYS A 99 -4.68 8.23 1.38
CA LYS A 99 -5.49 9.43 1.61
C LYS A 99 -6.90 9.23 1.03
N ASN A 100 -7.91 9.24 1.91
CA ASN A 100 -9.31 9.31 1.50
C ASN A 100 -9.70 10.77 1.28
N LEU A 101 -10.19 11.10 0.10
CA LEU A 101 -10.71 12.45 -0.24
C LEU A 101 -12.23 12.55 -0.11
N GLY A 102 -12.87 11.51 0.44
CA GLY A 102 -14.29 11.52 0.80
C GLY A 102 -15.19 10.92 -0.26
N ILE A 103 -16.47 11.33 -0.18
CA ILE A 103 -17.55 10.79 -1.00
C ILE A 103 -17.88 11.79 -2.11
N LEU A 104 -17.89 11.32 -3.34
CA LEU A 104 -18.40 12.03 -4.51
C LEU A 104 -19.88 11.65 -4.68
N LYS A 105 -20.73 12.64 -4.88
CA LYS A 105 -22.14 12.45 -5.19
C LYS A 105 -22.34 12.36 -6.71
N ASP A 106 -23.49 11.89 -7.14
CA ASP A 106 -23.80 11.68 -8.56
C ASP A 106 -23.66 12.95 -9.40
N ASN A 107 -23.79 14.12 -8.78
CA ASN A 107 -23.64 15.44 -9.43
C ASN A 107 -22.24 16.06 -9.25
N ASP A 108 -21.29 15.36 -8.64
CA ASP A 108 -19.96 15.88 -8.30
C ASP A 108 -18.95 15.76 -9.47
N GLU A 109 -19.37 15.64 -10.72
CA GLU A 109 -18.47 15.53 -11.89
C GLU A 109 -17.43 16.66 -11.91
N ASN A 110 -17.87 17.92 -11.76
CA ASN A 110 -16.96 19.07 -11.75
C ASN A 110 -16.01 19.05 -10.54
N LYS A 111 -16.49 18.64 -9.38
CA LYS A 111 -15.67 18.48 -8.19
C LYS A 111 -14.59 17.43 -8.40
N PHE A 112 -14.94 16.28 -8.96
CA PHE A 112 -13.97 15.24 -9.30
C PHE A 112 -12.95 15.71 -10.34
N TYR A 113 -13.41 16.41 -11.39
CA TYR A 113 -12.54 17.02 -12.40
C TYR A 113 -11.50 17.95 -11.76
N ASN A 114 -11.92 18.84 -10.88
CA ASN A 114 -11.03 19.77 -10.17
C ASN A 114 -10.07 19.05 -9.22
N HIS A 115 -10.51 17.97 -8.58
CA HIS A 115 -9.62 17.12 -7.80
C HIS A 115 -8.55 16.48 -8.68
N LEU A 116 -8.91 15.93 -9.85
CA LEU A 116 -7.96 15.31 -10.77
C LEU A 116 -6.89 16.29 -11.24
N ILE A 117 -7.26 17.54 -11.57
CA ILE A 117 -6.26 18.57 -11.93
C ILE A 117 -5.20 18.72 -10.84
N LYS A 118 -5.62 18.81 -9.57
CA LYS A 118 -4.70 18.93 -8.43
C LYS A 118 -3.87 17.67 -8.21
N ILE A 119 -4.50 16.51 -8.34
CA ILE A 119 -3.87 15.21 -8.13
C ILE A 119 -2.81 14.94 -9.20
N LEU A 120 -3.10 15.20 -10.47
CA LEU A 120 -2.16 15.00 -11.58
C LEU A 120 -0.92 15.90 -11.48
N LYS A 121 -1.03 17.05 -10.80
CA LYS A 121 0.11 17.94 -10.47
C LYS A 121 0.86 17.51 -9.20
N SER A 122 0.35 16.56 -8.45
CA SER A 122 0.93 16.08 -7.19
C SER A 122 1.82 14.84 -7.40
N LYS A 123 2.44 14.39 -6.32
CA LYS A 123 3.22 13.13 -6.31
C LYS A 123 2.33 11.91 -6.05
N THR A 124 1.10 11.88 -6.57
CA THR A 124 0.20 10.74 -6.44
C THR A 124 0.60 9.64 -7.42
N ASP A 125 0.69 8.41 -6.94
CA ASP A 125 1.07 7.26 -7.75
C ASP A 125 -0.17 6.47 -8.20
N ILE A 126 -1.23 6.41 -7.36
CA ILE A 126 -2.45 5.62 -7.64
C ILE A 126 -3.69 6.41 -7.19
N ILE A 127 -4.73 6.40 -8.01
CA ILE A 127 -6.07 6.88 -7.66
C ILE A 127 -7.01 5.69 -7.73
N ILE A 128 -7.76 5.46 -6.67
CA ILE A 128 -8.78 4.41 -6.59
C ILE A 128 -10.14 5.07 -6.39
N THR A 129 -11.13 4.62 -7.14
CA THR A 129 -12.52 5.03 -6.97
C THR A 129 -13.39 3.80 -6.71
N SER A 130 -14.37 3.91 -5.83
CA SER A 130 -15.39 2.90 -5.58
C SER A 130 -16.75 3.47 -6.00
N GLY A 131 -17.33 2.91 -7.06
CA GLY A 131 -18.58 3.39 -7.68
C GLY A 131 -18.36 4.30 -8.90
N ALA A 132 -19.45 4.70 -9.56
CA ALA A 132 -19.52 5.58 -10.74
C ALA A 132 -18.65 5.16 -11.94
N VAL A 133 -18.43 3.84 -12.13
CA VAL A 133 -17.58 3.26 -13.19
C VAL A 133 -18.32 2.38 -14.20
N SER A 134 -19.64 2.22 -14.07
CA SER A 134 -20.44 1.43 -14.99
C SER A 134 -20.89 2.25 -16.22
N ALA A 135 -21.92 1.83 -16.94
CA ALA A 135 -22.49 2.56 -18.06
C ALA A 135 -23.73 3.39 -17.68
N GLY A 136 -23.99 3.58 -16.39
CA GLY A 136 -25.14 4.32 -15.90
C GLY A 136 -25.07 5.83 -16.19
N LYS A 137 -26.23 6.49 -16.26
CA LYS A 137 -26.34 7.93 -16.53
C LYS A 137 -25.51 8.79 -15.54
N PHE A 138 -25.36 8.32 -14.32
CA PHE A 138 -24.65 9.02 -13.23
C PHE A 138 -23.17 8.62 -13.10
N ASP A 139 -22.68 7.72 -13.96
CA ASP A 139 -21.30 7.26 -13.94
C ASP A 139 -20.39 8.26 -14.68
N PHE A 140 -20.00 9.30 -13.99
CA PHE A 140 -19.24 10.40 -14.56
C PHE A 140 -17.73 10.13 -14.66
N ILE A 141 -17.18 9.14 -13.93
CA ILE A 141 -15.74 8.88 -13.90
C ILE A 141 -15.16 8.59 -15.29
N PRO A 142 -15.77 7.71 -16.13
CA PRO A 142 -15.28 7.49 -17.50
C PRO A 142 -15.28 8.76 -18.35
N ARG A 143 -16.30 9.60 -18.20
CA ARG A 143 -16.39 10.87 -18.94
C ARG A 143 -15.27 11.82 -18.55
N VAL A 144 -15.00 11.96 -17.26
CA VAL A 144 -13.95 12.82 -16.74
C VAL A 144 -12.57 12.30 -17.18
N ILE A 145 -12.31 11.00 -17.10
CA ILE A 145 -11.06 10.39 -17.55
C ILE A 145 -10.81 10.68 -19.05
N ASN A 146 -11.85 10.57 -19.87
CA ASN A 146 -11.75 10.88 -21.30
C ASN A 146 -11.40 12.36 -21.55
N LYS A 147 -11.92 13.32 -20.77
CA LYS A 147 -11.54 14.73 -20.86
C LYS A 147 -10.04 14.95 -20.63
N PHE A 148 -9.40 14.13 -19.80
CA PHE A 148 -7.96 14.18 -19.57
C PHE A 148 -7.14 13.38 -20.58
N LYS A 149 -7.78 12.76 -21.60
CA LYS A 149 -7.13 11.89 -22.61
C LYS A 149 -6.31 10.75 -21.98
N LEU A 150 -6.71 10.27 -20.81
CA LEU A 150 -6.06 9.14 -20.16
C LEU A 150 -6.46 7.84 -20.88
N SER A 151 -5.49 6.93 -21.03
CA SER A 151 -5.74 5.67 -21.73
C SER A 151 -6.47 4.66 -20.86
N HIS A 152 -7.54 4.08 -21.40
CA HIS A 152 -8.19 2.92 -20.79
C HIS A 152 -7.36 1.66 -21.14
N LYS A 153 -7.02 0.86 -20.14
CA LYS A 153 -6.32 -0.42 -20.37
C LYS A 153 -7.29 -1.58 -20.51
N PHE A 154 -8.38 -1.55 -19.75
CA PHE A 154 -9.48 -2.51 -19.83
C PHE A 154 -10.76 -1.89 -19.28
N LYS A 155 -11.90 -2.47 -19.61
CA LYS A 155 -13.22 -2.15 -19.05
C LYS A 155 -13.97 -3.44 -18.87
N ASN A 156 -14.43 -3.69 -17.65
CA ASN A 156 -15.06 -4.94 -17.19
C ASN A 156 -14.09 -6.14 -17.18
N ILE A 157 -14.32 -7.03 -16.26
CA ILE A 157 -13.64 -8.33 -16.18
C ILE A 157 -14.69 -9.44 -16.00
N TYR A 158 -14.35 -10.66 -16.42
CA TYR A 158 -15.26 -11.81 -16.33
C TYR A 158 -15.22 -12.44 -14.95
N ILE A 159 -15.62 -11.66 -13.92
CA ILE A 159 -15.82 -12.17 -12.55
C ILE A 159 -17.18 -11.76 -12.02
N ARG A 160 -17.70 -12.54 -11.08
CA ARG A 160 -18.94 -12.23 -10.38
C ARG A 160 -18.82 -12.65 -8.91
N PRO A 161 -18.97 -11.73 -7.94
CA PRO A 161 -19.19 -10.28 -8.11
C PRO A 161 -17.93 -9.54 -8.57
N GLY A 162 -18.08 -8.27 -9.05
CA GLY A 162 -16.95 -7.39 -9.37
C GLY A 162 -16.73 -7.12 -10.87
N LYS A 163 -17.64 -7.54 -11.75
CA LYS A 163 -17.54 -7.29 -13.20
C LYS A 163 -17.26 -5.83 -13.60
N PRO A 164 -17.95 -4.80 -13.03
CA PRO A 164 -17.67 -3.40 -13.36
C PRO A 164 -16.36 -2.92 -12.73
N ILE A 165 -15.29 -2.99 -13.48
CA ILE A 165 -13.97 -2.43 -13.13
C ILE A 165 -13.35 -1.79 -14.38
N MET A 166 -12.62 -0.70 -14.17
CA MET A 166 -11.97 0.07 -15.23
C MET A 166 -10.59 0.54 -14.76
#